data_97e1392ebc7c376e7be27308be121b73
#
_entry.id   97e1392ebc7c376e7be27308be121b73
#
_cell.length_a   1.000
_cell.length_b   1.000
_cell.length_c   1.000
_cell.angle_alpha   90.00
_cell.angle_beta   90.00
_cell.angle_gamma   90.00
#
_symmetry.space_group_name_H-M   'P 1'
#
loop_
_entity.id
_entity.type
_entity.pdbx_description
1 polymer ?
#
loop_
_entity_poly.entity_id
_entity_poly.type
_entity_poly.pdbx_seq_one_letter_code
_entity_poly.pdbx_strand_id
1 'polypeptide(L)'
;MIGFSWLMFRTKISKLQLIGIILSLLGALAIILKGNLNNLYNLNFTIGDIWMFAAVISWCLYSVLLKKMDTSIPQLAGLEVMIIIGLFFIIPFYLFESFNGTFLLSSSYDFFIIIYVAIFASIAAYFAWNKGVYLIGPNRAGLFLHFIPVFAAIWAITFLNESFAIFHIVGVFFIITGIILSNIRFKNEQNSQN
;
A
#
# COMPACT_ATOMS: atom_id res chain seq x y z
N MET A 1 -9.18 0.25 3.32
CA MET A 1 -9.26 -1.12 3.92
C MET A 1 -10.26 -1.18 5.06
N ILE A 2 -10.17 -0.35 6.09
CA ILE A 2 -11.04 -0.39 7.29
C ILE A 2 -12.52 -0.27 6.93
N GLY A 3 -12.91 0.67 6.05
CA GLY A 3 -14.29 0.80 5.58
C GLY A 3 -14.81 -0.45 4.88
N PHE A 4 -14.02 -1.06 4.01
CA PHE A 4 -14.38 -2.32 3.34
C PHE A 4 -14.42 -3.50 4.31
N SER A 5 -13.51 -3.57 5.28
CA SER A 5 -13.54 -4.60 6.33
C SER A 5 -14.80 -4.45 7.21
N TRP A 6 -15.21 -3.23 7.52
CA TRP A 6 -16.46 -2.99 8.26
C TRP A 6 -17.68 -3.42 7.44
N LEU A 7 -17.73 -3.06 6.15
CA LEU A 7 -18.81 -3.40 5.25
C LEU A 7 -18.95 -4.93 5.07
N MET A 8 -17.83 -5.64 4.90
CA MET A 8 -17.82 -7.07 4.58
C MET A 8 -17.83 -7.98 5.80
N PHE A 9 -17.21 -7.57 6.91
CA PHE A 9 -17.01 -8.41 8.09
C PHE A 9 -17.61 -7.81 9.36
N ARG A 10 -18.24 -6.62 9.28
CA ARG A 10 -18.81 -5.87 10.42
C ARG A 10 -17.82 -5.70 11.56
N THR A 11 -16.53 -5.60 11.26
CA THR A 11 -15.47 -5.40 12.25
C THR A 11 -15.65 -4.06 12.97
N LYS A 12 -15.80 -4.10 14.30
CA LYS A 12 -15.93 -2.89 15.11
C LYS A 12 -14.57 -2.22 15.25
N ILE A 13 -14.53 -0.91 15.07
CA ILE A 13 -13.32 -0.08 15.25
C ILE A 13 -13.41 0.56 16.64
N SER A 14 -12.39 0.41 17.47
CA SER A 14 -12.35 1.08 18.75
C SER A 14 -11.98 2.56 18.60
N LYS A 15 -12.40 3.40 19.56
CA LYS A 15 -12.03 4.83 19.58
C LYS A 15 -10.51 5.02 19.55
N LEU A 16 -9.77 4.22 20.31
CA LEU A 16 -8.31 4.30 20.36
C LEU A 16 -7.67 3.94 19.01
N GLN A 17 -8.21 2.92 18.33
CA GLN A 17 -7.78 2.54 16.99
C GLN A 17 -8.03 3.67 15.99
N LEU A 18 -9.19 4.32 16.04
CA LEU A 18 -9.51 5.45 15.17
C LEU A 18 -8.54 6.63 15.40
N ILE A 19 -8.24 6.95 16.66
CA ILE A 19 -7.25 7.99 17.01
C ILE A 19 -5.88 7.63 16.44
N GLY A 20 -5.43 6.38 16.59
CA GLY A 20 -4.16 5.91 16.05
C GLY A 20 -4.09 6.01 14.53
N ILE A 21 -5.18 5.69 13.82
CA ILE A 21 -5.28 5.81 12.36
C ILE A 21 -5.17 7.28 11.94
N ILE A 22 -5.92 8.18 12.59
CA ILE A 22 -5.89 9.61 12.29
C ILE A 22 -4.49 10.16 12.55
N LEU A 23 -3.87 9.80 13.66
CA LEU A 23 -2.53 10.27 14.02
C LEU A 23 -1.48 9.81 12.99
N SER A 24 -1.52 8.53 12.58
CA SER A 24 -0.59 8.02 11.56
C SER A 24 -0.83 8.65 10.18
N LEU A 25 -2.08 8.95 9.84
CA LEU A 25 -2.41 9.65 8.60
C LEU A 25 -1.88 11.10 8.62
N LEU A 26 -2.04 11.81 9.73
CA LEU A 26 -1.49 13.16 9.90
C LEU A 26 0.04 13.16 9.79
N GLY A 27 0.70 12.13 10.34
CA GLY A 27 2.15 11.96 10.20
C GLY A 27 2.58 11.75 8.74
N ALA A 28 1.86 10.90 7.99
CA ALA A 28 2.11 10.71 6.57
C ALA A 28 1.90 11.99 5.76
N LEU A 29 0.81 12.73 6.02
CA LEU A 29 0.54 14.01 5.39
C LEU A 29 1.62 15.06 5.71
N ALA A 30 2.14 15.10 6.93
CA ALA A 30 3.22 16.02 7.31
C ALA A 30 4.48 15.81 6.45
N ILE A 31 4.83 14.54 6.15
CA ILE A 31 5.96 14.22 5.26
C ILE A 31 5.63 14.60 3.80
N ILE A 32 4.46 14.20 3.28
CA ILE A 32 4.05 14.43 1.89
C ILE A 32 3.96 15.93 1.59
N LEU A 33 3.41 16.71 2.51
CA LEU A 33 3.28 18.17 2.37
C LEU A 33 4.57 18.93 2.72
N LYS A 34 5.65 18.23 3.06
CA LYS A 34 6.94 18.84 3.48
C LYS A 34 6.75 19.87 4.62
N GLY A 35 5.80 19.61 5.52
CA GLY A 35 5.46 20.49 6.65
C GLY A 35 4.77 21.80 6.27
N ASN A 36 4.41 22.02 5.01
CA ASN A 36 3.79 23.25 4.54
C ASN A 36 2.38 22.98 3.99
N LEU A 37 1.37 23.45 4.71
CA LEU A 37 -0.04 23.28 4.30
C LEU A 37 -0.38 24.01 2.99
N ASN A 38 0.39 25.05 2.61
CA ASN A 38 0.18 25.72 1.32
C ASN A 38 0.42 24.79 0.13
N ASN A 39 1.22 23.73 0.30
CA ASN A 39 1.41 22.72 -0.75
C ASN A 39 0.11 21.96 -1.07
N LEU A 40 -0.86 21.96 -0.16
CA LEU A 40 -2.19 21.38 -0.41
C LEU A 40 -2.98 22.18 -1.46
N TYR A 41 -2.84 23.51 -1.47
CA TYR A 41 -3.51 24.39 -2.44
C TYR A 41 -2.90 24.29 -3.85
N ASN A 42 -1.65 23.83 -3.95
CA ASN A 42 -0.94 23.65 -5.21
C ASN A 42 -1.17 22.27 -5.84
N LEU A 43 -2.00 21.44 -5.25
CA LEU A 43 -2.36 20.13 -5.82
C LEU A 43 -3.29 20.36 -7.04
N ASN A 44 -2.76 20.06 -8.22
CA ASN A 44 -3.55 20.05 -9.45
C ASN A 44 -4.11 18.65 -9.66
N PHE A 45 -5.42 18.52 -9.54
CA PHE A 45 -6.10 17.26 -9.82
C PHE A 45 -6.10 16.98 -11.34
N THR A 46 -5.65 15.81 -11.70
CA THR A 46 -5.57 15.33 -13.08
C THR A 46 -6.47 14.11 -13.27
N ILE A 47 -6.71 13.73 -14.53
CA ILE A 47 -7.45 12.48 -14.83
C ILE A 47 -6.71 11.25 -14.30
N GLY A 48 -5.38 11.34 -14.14
CA GLY A 48 -4.54 10.30 -13.51
C GLY A 48 -4.92 10.01 -12.06
N ASP A 49 -5.36 11.05 -11.31
CA ASP A 49 -5.76 10.88 -9.90
C ASP A 49 -7.03 10.04 -9.78
N ILE A 50 -7.93 10.11 -10.77
CA ILE A 50 -9.15 9.28 -10.84
C ILE A 50 -8.75 7.81 -11.01
N TRP A 51 -7.82 7.51 -11.90
CA TRP A 51 -7.29 6.16 -12.09
C TRP A 51 -6.55 5.65 -10.86
N MET A 52 -5.77 6.50 -10.21
CA MET A 52 -5.11 6.18 -8.97
C MET A 52 -6.12 5.85 -7.86
N PHE A 53 -7.21 6.62 -7.76
CA PHE A 53 -8.27 6.36 -6.80
C PHE A 53 -8.97 5.01 -7.05
N ALA A 54 -9.25 4.69 -8.31
CA ALA A 54 -9.79 3.38 -8.71
C ALA A 54 -8.82 2.23 -8.34
N ALA A 55 -7.52 2.42 -8.56
CA ALA A 55 -6.49 1.45 -8.17
C ALA A 55 -6.44 1.25 -6.65
N VAL A 56 -6.53 2.32 -5.85
CA VAL A 56 -6.57 2.25 -4.38
C VAL A 56 -7.82 1.48 -3.90
N ILE A 57 -8.98 1.71 -4.50
CA ILE A 57 -10.21 0.95 -4.19
C ILE A 57 -9.99 -0.54 -4.49
N SER A 58 -9.46 -0.86 -5.67
CA SER A 58 -9.18 -2.24 -6.09
C SER A 58 -8.19 -2.93 -5.16
N TRP A 59 -7.13 -2.21 -4.75
CA TRP A 59 -6.16 -2.70 -3.77
C TRP A 59 -6.78 -2.98 -2.39
N CYS A 60 -7.68 -2.10 -1.94
CA CYS A 60 -8.39 -2.29 -0.68
C CYS A 60 -9.31 -3.50 -0.74
N LEU A 61 -10.06 -3.67 -1.83
CA LEU A 61 -10.93 -4.83 -2.05
C LEU A 61 -10.12 -6.13 -2.09
N TYR A 62 -9.06 -6.16 -2.89
CA TYR A 62 -8.13 -7.27 -2.97
C TYR A 62 -7.64 -7.69 -1.58
N SER A 63 -7.11 -6.73 -0.81
CA SER A 63 -6.53 -6.99 0.51
C SER A 63 -7.56 -7.50 1.52
N VAL A 64 -8.81 -7.03 1.42
CA VAL A 64 -9.90 -7.49 2.30
C VAL A 64 -10.39 -8.87 1.89
N LEU A 65 -10.48 -9.15 0.58
CA LEU A 65 -10.89 -10.44 0.03
C LEU A 65 -9.86 -11.55 0.30
N LEU A 66 -8.57 -11.24 0.38
CA LEU A 66 -7.53 -12.20 0.78
C LEU A 66 -7.86 -12.91 2.10
N LYS A 67 -8.56 -12.26 3.02
CA LYS A 67 -8.99 -12.87 4.28
C LYS A 67 -10.00 -14.01 4.08
N LYS A 68 -10.70 -14.04 2.93
CA LYS A 68 -11.66 -15.10 2.58
C LYS A 68 -11.03 -16.25 1.81
N MET A 69 -9.77 -16.12 1.42
CA MET A 69 -9.09 -17.16 0.67
C MET A 69 -8.92 -18.40 1.54
N ASP A 70 -9.17 -19.56 0.95
CA ASP A 70 -9.03 -20.85 1.64
C ASP A 70 -7.58 -21.04 2.10
N THR A 71 -7.41 -21.34 3.37
CA THR A 71 -6.10 -21.55 3.99
C THR A 71 -5.43 -22.85 3.54
N SER A 72 -6.16 -23.77 2.92
CA SER A 72 -5.63 -25.00 2.33
C SER A 72 -4.78 -24.74 1.07
N ILE A 73 -5.02 -23.60 0.40
CA ILE A 73 -4.28 -23.21 -0.82
C ILE A 73 -2.95 -22.58 -0.42
N PRO A 74 -1.80 -23.12 -0.88
CA PRO A 74 -0.51 -22.49 -0.65
C PRO A 74 -0.50 -21.05 -1.18
N GLN A 75 0.01 -20.10 -0.39
CA GLN A 75 -0.01 -18.67 -0.76
C GLN A 75 0.64 -18.39 -2.11
N LEU A 76 1.70 -19.11 -2.44
CA LEU A 76 2.38 -18.96 -3.73
C LEU A 76 1.49 -19.41 -4.89
N ALA A 77 0.82 -20.56 -4.77
CA ALA A 77 -0.12 -21.05 -5.78
C ALA A 77 -1.29 -20.08 -6.00
N GLY A 78 -1.83 -19.52 -4.91
CA GLY A 78 -2.86 -18.48 -5.01
C GLY A 78 -2.37 -17.22 -5.73
N LEU A 79 -1.14 -16.79 -5.49
CA LEU A 79 -0.53 -15.66 -6.19
C LEU A 79 -0.31 -15.97 -7.68
N GLU A 80 0.16 -17.16 -8.02
CA GLU A 80 0.34 -17.60 -9.41
C GLU A 80 -0.97 -17.54 -10.20
N VAL A 81 -2.05 -18.08 -9.64
CA VAL A 81 -3.38 -18.04 -10.27
C VAL A 81 -3.84 -16.58 -10.50
N MET A 82 -3.63 -15.70 -9.51
CA MET A 82 -3.99 -14.27 -9.65
C MET A 82 -3.17 -13.59 -10.75
N ILE A 83 -1.88 -13.91 -10.87
CA ILE A 83 -1.01 -13.37 -11.93
C ILE A 83 -1.49 -13.86 -13.30
N ILE A 84 -1.80 -15.15 -13.46
CA ILE A 84 -2.29 -15.72 -14.72
C ILE A 84 -3.60 -15.04 -15.14
N ILE A 85 -4.56 -14.90 -14.21
CA ILE A 85 -5.82 -14.20 -14.48
C ILE A 85 -5.56 -12.75 -14.85
N GLY A 86 -4.68 -12.05 -14.10
CA GLY A 86 -4.30 -10.67 -14.40
C GLY A 86 -3.71 -10.51 -15.80
N LEU A 87 -2.82 -11.42 -16.21
CA LEU A 87 -2.24 -11.43 -17.56
C LEU A 87 -3.31 -11.58 -18.63
N PHE A 88 -4.30 -12.45 -18.42
CA PHE A 88 -5.39 -12.64 -19.36
C PHE A 88 -6.15 -11.34 -19.63
N PHE A 89 -6.34 -10.50 -18.61
CA PHE A 89 -6.98 -9.19 -18.77
C PHE A 89 -6.05 -8.11 -19.33
N ILE A 90 -4.75 -8.15 -19.02
CA ILE A 90 -3.79 -7.12 -19.44
C ILE A 90 -3.33 -7.33 -20.89
N ILE A 91 -3.17 -8.57 -21.35
CA ILE A 91 -2.69 -8.87 -22.70
C ILE A 91 -3.47 -8.16 -23.82
N PRO A 92 -4.82 -8.10 -23.84
CA PRO A 92 -5.56 -7.38 -24.89
C PRO A 92 -5.20 -5.90 -24.96
N PHE A 93 -5.05 -5.23 -23.79
CA PHE A 93 -4.67 -3.80 -23.75
C PHE A 93 -3.24 -3.60 -24.22
N TYR A 94 -2.32 -4.48 -23.82
CA TYR A 94 -0.94 -4.46 -24.28
C TYR A 94 -0.84 -4.63 -25.81
N LEU A 95 -1.58 -5.57 -26.37
CA LEU A 95 -1.61 -5.76 -27.83
C LEU A 95 -2.15 -4.54 -28.54
N PHE A 96 -3.22 -3.93 -28.03
CA PHE A 96 -3.79 -2.72 -28.59
C PHE A 96 -2.80 -1.54 -28.59
N GLU A 97 -2.08 -1.33 -27.49
CA GLU A 97 -1.02 -0.33 -27.38
C GLU A 97 0.15 -0.62 -28.32
N SER A 98 0.58 -1.87 -28.40
CA SER A 98 1.68 -2.30 -29.27
C SER A 98 1.37 -2.05 -30.76
N PHE A 99 0.15 -2.30 -31.21
CA PHE A 99 -0.27 -2.02 -32.57
C PHE A 99 -0.26 -0.51 -32.90
N ASN A 100 -0.42 0.36 -31.92
CA ASN A 100 -0.37 1.81 -32.08
C ASN A 100 1.07 2.39 -31.99
N GLY A 101 2.09 1.53 -31.93
CA GLY A 101 3.51 1.93 -32.05
C GLY A 101 4.10 2.56 -30.78
N THR A 102 3.48 2.35 -29.61
CA THR A 102 3.94 2.92 -28.34
C THR A 102 4.94 2.04 -27.58
N PHE A 103 5.25 0.85 -28.11
CA PHE A 103 6.16 -0.07 -27.45
C PHE A 103 7.60 0.10 -27.89
N LEU A 104 8.46 0.50 -26.96
CA LEU A 104 9.89 0.67 -27.18
C LEU A 104 10.70 0.03 -26.03
N LEU A 105 11.02 -1.27 -26.16
CA LEU A 105 12.21 -1.79 -25.50
C LEU A 105 13.41 -1.35 -26.37
N SER A 106 14.08 -0.28 -25.96
CA SER A 106 15.19 0.31 -26.74
C SER A 106 16.56 -0.19 -26.32
N SER A 107 16.67 -0.81 -25.13
CA SER A 107 17.97 -1.09 -24.53
C SER A 107 17.94 -2.38 -23.70
N SER A 108 19.08 -3.05 -23.63
CA SER A 108 19.33 -4.14 -22.68
C SER A 108 19.10 -3.70 -21.23
N TYR A 109 19.28 -2.40 -20.95
CA TYR A 109 19.01 -1.81 -19.62
C TYR A 109 17.54 -1.88 -19.25
N ASP A 110 16.62 -1.66 -20.20
CA ASP A 110 15.16 -1.76 -19.98
C ASP A 110 14.77 -3.17 -19.57
N PHE A 111 15.43 -4.20 -20.13
CA PHE A 111 15.21 -5.58 -19.78
C PHE A 111 15.58 -5.89 -18.32
N PHE A 112 16.72 -5.37 -17.84
CA PHE A 112 17.12 -5.51 -16.43
C PHE A 112 16.13 -4.80 -15.48
N ILE A 113 15.65 -3.62 -15.84
CA ILE A 113 14.63 -2.91 -15.05
C ILE A 113 13.34 -3.73 -14.96
N ILE A 114 12.88 -4.29 -16.07
CA ILE A 114 11.67 -5.11 -16.11
C ILE A 114 11.83 -6.34 -15.21
N ILE A 115 12.95 -7.06 -15.30
CA ILE A 115 13.23 -8.22 -14.43
C ILE A 115 13.23 -7.79 -12.96
N TYR A 116 13.91 -6.70 -12.63
CA TYR A 116 13.96 -6.18 -11.27
C TYR A 116 12.56 -5.87 -10.74
N VAL A 117 11.74 -5.15 -11.50
CA VAL A 117 10.36 -4.82 -11.11
C VAL A 117 9.49 -6.07 -10.99
N ALA A 118 9.62 -7.03 -11.92
CA ALA A 118 8.86 -8.26 -11.90
C ALA A 118 9.18 -9.11 -10.66
N ILE A 119 10.44 -9.22 -10.28
CA ILE A 119 10.85 -10.04 -9.13
C ILE A 119 10.56 -9.33 -7.80
N PHE A 120 11.07 -8.12 -7.65
CA PHE A 120 11.06 -7.44 -6.34
C PHE A 120 9.78 -6.65 -6.09
N ALA A 121 9.37 -5.79 -7.03
CA ALA A 121 8.21 -4.93 -6.84
C ALA A 121 6.88 -5.65 -7.13
N SER A 122 6.93 -6.81 -7.81
CA SER A 122 5.75 -7.62 -8.08
C SER A 122 5.75 -8.89 -7.21
N ILE A 123 6.45 -9.95 -7.58
CA ILE A 123 6.34 -11.27 -6.93
C ILE A 123 6.67 -11.18 -5.43
N ALA A 124 7.84 -10.66 -5.08
CA ALA A 124 8.28 -10.59 -3.68
C ALA A 124 7.39 -9.68 -2.83
N ALA A 125 7.02 -8.51 -3.36
CA ALA A 125 6.18 -7.54 -2.66
C ALA A 125 4.76 -8.09 -2.43
N TYR A 126 4.12 -8.68 -3.44
CA TYR A 126 2.80 -9.29 -3.28
C TYR A 126 2.82 -10.50 -2.35
N PHE A 127 3.84 -11.35 -2.44
CA PHE A 127 4.00 -12.47 -1.51
C PHE A 127 4.12 -12.00 -0.07
N ALA A 128 4.99 -11.01 0.20
CA ALA A 128 5.16 -10.42 1.52
C ALA A 128 3.88 -9.75 2.03
N TRP A 129 3.17 -9.01 1.13
CA TRP A 129 1.89 -8.39 1.46
C TRP A 129 0.82 -9.42 1.81
N ASN A 130 0.65 -10.46 0.98
CA ASN A 130 -0.33 -11.51 1.21
C ASN A 130 -0.08 -12.23 2.52
N LYS A 131 1.19 -12.56 2.80
CA LYS A 131 1.61 -13.16 4.08
C LYS A 131 1.33 -12.22 5.26
N GLY A 132 1.61 -10.93 5.11
CA GLY A 132 1.28 -9.92 6.12
C GLY A 132 -0.22 -9.85 6.40
N VAL A 133 -1.05 -9.75 5.35
CA VAL A 133 -2.51 -9.74 5.49
C VAL A 133 -3.03 -11.04 6.12
N TYR A 134 -2.47 -12.18 5.75
CA TYR A 134 -2.83 -13.47 6.35
C TYR A 134 -2.53 -13.51 7.86
N LEU A 135 -1.34 -13.05 8.27
CA LEU A 135 -0.88 -13.13 9.67
C LEU A 135 -1.55 -12.13 10.59
N ILE A 136 -1.71 -10.87 10.15
CA ILE A 136 -2.18 -9.78 11.03
C ILE A 136 -3.51 -9.15 10.59
N GLY A 137 -4.05 -9.59 9.46
CA GLY A 137 -5.29 -9.09 8.87
C GLY A 137 -5.11 -7.80 8.06
N PRO A 138 -6.07 -7.51 7.13
CA PRO A 138 -5.95 -6.40 6.19
C PRO A 138 -5.92 -5.02 6.86
N ASN A 139 -6.65 -4.84 7.96
CA ASN A 139 -6.70 -3.55 8.65
C ASN A 139 -5.36 -3.18 9.30
N ARG A 140 -4.69 -4.15 9.93
CA ARG A 140 -3.36 -3.93 10.52
C ARG A 140 -2.30 -3.80 9.44
N ALA A 141 -2.31 -4.67 8.44
CA ALA A 141 -1.40 -4.60 7.30
C ALA A 141 -1.50 -3.23 6.62
N GLY A 142 -2.73 -2.70 6.45
CA GLY A 142 -2.98 -1.40 5.87
C GLY A 142 -2.34 -0.22 6.61
N LEU A 143 -2.16 -0.31 7.93
CA LEU A 143 -1.49 0.74 8.70
C LEU A 143 0.01 0.87 8.34
N PHE A 144 0.64 -0.24 7.97
CA PHE A 144 2.05 -0.22 7.56
C PHE A 144 2.27 0.51 6.24
N LEU A 145 1.22 0.72 5.42
CA LEU A 145 1.33 1.56 4.22
C LEU A 145 1.65 3.03 4.55
N HIS A 146 1.35 3.50 5.76
CA HIS A 146 1.74 4.84 6.20
C HIS A 146 3.26 5.00 6.35
N PHE A 147 4.05 3.92 6.33
CA PHE A 147 5.51 3.99 6.24
C PHE A 147 6.02 4.30 4.83
N ILE A 148 5.19 4.20 3.79
CA ILE A 148 5.63 4.50 2.41
C ILE A 148 6.28 5.88 2.30
N PRO A 149 5.67 6.99 2.81
CA PRO A 149 6.32 8.29 2.77
C PRO A 149 7.63 8.37 3.56
N VAL A 150 7.77 7.58 4.64
CA VAL A 150 9.01 7.50 5.43
C VAL A 150 10.13 6.89 4.59
N PHE A 151 9.88 5.75 3.98
CA PHE A 151 10.86 5.11 3.11
C PHE A 151 11.18 5.97 1.89
N ALA A 152 10.18 6.60 1.27
CA ALA A 152 10.39 7.53 0.16
C ALA A 152 11.31 8.69 0.57
N ALA A 153 11.10 9.28 1.76
CA ALA A 153 11.96 10.35 2.28
C ALA A 153 13.40 9.85 2.55
N ILE A 154 13.57 8.66 3.12
CA ILE A 154 14.92 8.07 3.33
C ILE A 154 15.66 7.94 2.00
N TRP A 155 15.00 7.40 0.96
CA TRP A 155 15.60 7.26 -0.35
C TRP A 155 15.88 8.62 -1.01
N ALA A 156 14.98 9.59 -0.90
CA ALA A 156 15.16 10.92 -1.44
C ALA A 156 16.35 11.65 -0.78
N ILE A 157 16.50 11.56 0.54
CA ILE A 157 17.63 12.14 1.26
C ILE A 157 18.94 11.44 0.88
N THR A 158 18.91 10.10 0.78
CA THR A 158 20.15 9.32 0.56
C THR A 158 20.65 9.39 -0.88
N PHE A 159 19.77 9.35 -1.88
CA PHE A 159 20.13 9.24 -3.29
C PHE A 159 19.89 10.49 -4.12
N LEU A 160 18.93 11.35 -3.70
CA LEU A 160 18.60 12.58 -4.42
C LEU A 160 19.16 13.84 -3.73
N ASN A 161 19.96 13.66 -2.64
CA ASN A 161 20.53 14.75 -1.85
C ASN A 161 19.46 15.75 -1.33
N GLU A 162 18.22 15.30 -1.07
CA GLU A 162 17.24 16.15 -0.42
C GLU A 162 17.67 16.46 1.02
N SER A 163 17.37 17.68 1.50
CA SER A 163 17.71 18.08 2.86
C SER A 163 16.82 17.42 3.88
N PHE A 164 17.43 16.87 4.94
CA PHE A 164 16.70 16.39 6.10
C PHE A 164 16.08 17.57 6.87
N ALA A 165 14.78 17.51 7.14
CA ALA A 165 14.06 18.58 7.78
C ALA A 165 13.19 18.07 8.94
N ILE A 166 12.76 18.99 9.82
CA ILE A 166 12.06 18.68 11.07
C ILE A 166 10.72 17.95 10.83
N PHE A 167 10.06 18.23 9.70
CA PHE A 167 8.81 17.56 9.35
C PHE A 167 8.95 16.04 9.13
N HIS A 168 10.14 15.57 8.75
CA HIS A 168 10.40 14.14 8.66
C HIS A 168 10.36 13.49 10.05
N ILE A 169 10.99 14.12 11.05
CA ILE A 169 11.01 13.62 12.44
C ILE A 169 9.58 13.60 13.01
N VAL A 170 8.87 14.71 12.88
CA VAL A 170 7.50 14.86 13.38
C VAL A 170 6.57 13.84 12.69
N GLY A 171 6.68 13.70 11.37
CA GLY A 171 5.88 12.75 10.60
C GLY A 171 6.13 11.29 11.02
N VAL A 172 7.40 10.88 11.14
CA VAL A 172 7.77 9.55 11.59
C VAL A 172 7.26 9.28 13.02
N PHE A 173 7.41 10.24 13.92
CA PHE A 173 6.92 10.13 15.30
C PHE A 173 5.40 9.90 15.33
N PHE A 174 4.63 10.65 14.56
CA PHE A 174 3.17 10.50 14.48
C PHE A 174 2.77 9.17 13.84
N ILE A 175 3.47 8.71 12.81
CA ILE A 175 3.22 7.42 12.17
C ILE A 175 3.43 6.29 13.18
N ILE A 176 4.59 6.25 13.84
CA ILE A 176 4.93 5.19 14.80
C ILE A 176 3.95 5.19 15.97
N THR A 177 3.71 6.35 16.57
CA THR A 177 2.78 6.49 17.71
C THR A 177 1.37 6.07 17.30
N GLY A 178 0.90 6.50 16.13
CA GLY A 178 -0.40 6.13 15.60
C GLY A 178 -0.56 4.63 15.36
N ILE A 179 0.45 3.97 14.79
CA ILE A 179 0.45 2.52 14.58
C ILE A 179 0.44 1.78 15.92
N ILE A 180 1.25 2.20 16.90
CA ILE A 180 1.27 1.60 18.24
C ILE A 180 -0.10 1.71 18.90
N LEU A 181 -0.68 2.91 18.96
CA LEU A 181 -2.00 3.15 19.53
C LEU A 181 -3.10 2.32 18.86
N SER A 182 -3.05 2.21 17.54
CA SER A 182 -4.01 1.42 16.79
C SER A 182 -3.91 -0.08 17.09
N ASN A 183 -2.74 -0.60 17.48
CA ASN A 183 -2.50 -2.01 17.74
C ASN A 183 -2.67 -2.44 19.20
N ILE A 184 -2.61 -1.55 20.18
CA ILE A 184 -2.64 -1.89 21.62
C ILE A 184 -3.90 -2.69 22.00
N ARG A 185 -5.06 -2.38 21.49
CA ARG A 185 -6.33 -2.99 21.90
C ARG A 185 -6.66 -4.32 21.23
N PHE A 186 -6.05 -4.64 20.10
CA PHE A 186 -6.21 -5.97 19.48
C PHE A 186 -5.65 -7.09 20.36
N LYS A 187 -4.64 -6.80 21.18
CA LYS A 187 -4.05 -7.76 22.11
C LYS A 187 -5.00 -8.10 23.28
N ASN A 188 -5.77 -7.12 23.73
CA ASN A 188 -6.72 -7.31 24.84
C ASN A 188 -7.99 -8.06 24.42
N GLU A 189 -8.45 -7.92 23.16
CA GLU A 189 -9.62 -8.64 22.67
C GLU A 189 -9.32 -10.12 22.37
N GLN A 190 -8.11 -10.44 21.96
CA GLN A 190 -7.68 -11.84 21.80
C GLN A 190 -7.51 -12.55 23.15
N ASN A 191 -7.03 -11.85 24.18
CA ASN A 191 -6.88 -12.41 25.53
C ASN A 191 -8.22 -12.57 26.26
N SER A 192 -9.31 -11.95 25.81
CA SER A 192 -10.65 -12.10 26.40
C SER A 192 -11.49 -13.18 25.71
N GLN A 193 -11.02 -13.78 24.63
CA GLN A 193 -11.68 -14.86 23.89
C GLN A 193 -11.01 -16.24 24.08
N ASN A 194 -9.88 -16.31 24.81
CA ASN A 194 -9.25 -17.51 25.35
C ASN A 194 -9.54 -17.63 26.84
#